data_0c0ca83594c74b25a25748140b2418b4
#
_entry.id   0c0ca83594c74b25a25748140b2418b4
#
_cell.length_a   1.000
_cell.length_b   1.000
_cell.length_c   1.000
_cell.angle_alpha   90.00
_cell.angle_beta   90.00
_cell.angle_gamma   90.00
#
_symmetry.space_group_name_H-M   'P 1'
#
loop_
_entity.id
_entity.type
_entity.pdbx_description
1 polymer ?
#
loop_
_entity_poly.entity_id
_entity_poly.type
_entity_poly.pdbx_seq_one_letter_code
_entity_poly.pdbx_strand_id
1 'polypeptide(L)'
;KRCLVGSEMCIRDRVRNKYQPRKKFDEVSLEELTNSIRERGIIQPIIVRPSSDEDDKLEMIAGERRWQAAQYAGLHEVPVVVINVDNLKSLEFAIVENVQRKDLNPIEEAEGYKRLIDEFSYDQHKVSKFIGKSRAHISNCLRLLSLPQEIIELIIEEKLSQGHAKILVGLDNAILLAKKIVSKKLSVR
;
A
#
# COMPACT_ATOMS: atom_id res chain seq x y z
N LYS A 1 18.98 20.39 -0.65
CA LYS A 1 18.12 19.50 0.18
C LYS A 1 18.93 18.25 0.45
N ARG A 2 19.45 18.09 1.67
CA ARG A 2 20.35 16.98 2.02
C ARG A 2 19.50 15.80 2.44
N CYS A 3 19.49 14.71 1.64
CA CYS A 3 19.19 13.39 2.17
C CYS A 3 20.41 12.97 3.00
N LEU A 4 20.26 12.82 4.31
CA LEU A 4 21.26 12.20 5.15
C LEU A 4 21.13 10.68 4.96
N VAL A 5 21.98 10.11 4.11
CA VAL A 5 22.14 8.66 3.97
C VAL A 5 23.13 8.22 5.04
N GLY A 6 22.73 7.24 5.88
CA GLY A 6 23.63 6.63 6.87
C GLY A 6 23.40 7.08 8.33
N SER A 7 22.20 7.63 8.65
CA SER A 7 21.79 7.81 10.04
C SER A 7 21.22 6.50 10.59
N GLU A 8 21.57 6.16 11.83
CA GLU A 8 20.95 5.10 12.60
C GLU A 8 19.88 5.69 13.52
N MET A 9 18.79 4.99 13.70
CA MET A 9 17.70 5.39 14.60
C MET A 9 17.47 4.32 15.64
N CYS A 10 17.38 4.72 16.91
CA CYS A 10 16.93 3.82 17.96
C CYS A 10 15.49 3.38 17.69
N ILE A 11 15.22 2.08 17.78
CA ILE A 11 13.89 1.51 17.51
C ILE A 11 12.79 2.12 18.39
N ARG A 12 13.14 2.68 19.56
CA ARG A 12 12.18 3.29 20.51
C ARG A 12 11.83 4.75 20.19
N ASP A 13 12.64 5.46 19.41
CA ASP A 13 12.48 6.91 19.16
C ASP A 13 11.56 7.20 17.96
N ARG A 14 10.51 6.38 17.81
CA ARG A 14 9.58 6.44 16.70
C ARG A 14 8.18 6.86 17.11
N VAL A 15 7.55 7.70 16.26
CA VAL A 15 6.09 7.93 16.24
C VAL A 15 5.48 7.18 15.05
N ARG A 16 4.34 6.52 15.28
CA ARG A 16 3.59 5.83 14.22
C ARG A 16 2.96 6.84 13.29
N ASN A 17 3.10 6.66 11.98
CA ASN A 17 2.40 7.49 11.00
C ASN A 17 0.88 7.22 11.11
N LYS A 18 0.09 8.28 11.31
CA LYS A 18 -1.38 8.22 11.41
C LYS A 18 -2.06 7.72 10.11
N TYR A 19 -1.35 7.77 9.00
CA TYR A 19 -1.86 7.49 7.64
C TYR A 19 -1.43 6.15 7.07
N GLN A 20 -0.86 5.22 7.89
CA GLN A 20 -0.45 3.90 7.40
C GLN A 20 -1.67 3.04 7.01
N PRO A 21 -1.81 2.67 5.72
CA PRO A 21 -2.99 1.97 5.22
C PRO A 21 -3.03 0.49 5.63
N ARG A 22 -1.88 -0.13 5.87
CA ARG A 22 -1.79 -1.58 6.13
C ARG A 22 -1.97 -1.90 7.60
N LYS A 23 -3.12 -2.54 7.94
CA LYS A 23 -3.48 -2.94 9.33
C LYS A 23 -3.13 -4.39 9.68
N LYS A 24 -2.99 -5.28 8.68
CA LYS A 24 -2.68 -6.70 8.88
C LYS A 24 -1.45 -7.08 8.06
N PHE A 25 -0.53 -7.80 8.67
CA PHE A 25 0.63 -8.39 8.03
C PHE A 25 0.49 -9.91 8.09
N ASP A 26 0.88 -10.60 7.02
CA ASP A 26 1.00 -12.04 6.99
C ASP A 26 2.15 -12.46 7.90
N GLU A 27 1.84 -13.26 8.93
CA GLU A 27 2.79 -13.66 9.98
C GLU A 27 3.95 -14.47 9.40
N VAL A 28 3.66 -15.38 8.45
CA VAL A 28 4.68 -16.23 7.81
C VAL A 28 5.72 -15.38 7.08
N SER A 29 5.24 -14.44 6.27
CA SER A 29 6.13 -13.55 5.50
C SER A 29 6.88 -12.54 6.37
N LEU A 30 6.40 -12.25 7.58
CA LEU A 30 7.10 -11.42 8.54
C LEU A 30 8.20 -12.20 9.26
N GLU A 31 7.97 -13.48 9.55
CA GLU A 31 8.96 -14.37 10.16
C GLU A 31 10.16 -14.63 9.23
N GLU A 32 9.90 -14.90 7.94
CA GLU A 32 10.96 -15.01 6.92
C GLU A 32 11.82 -13.73 6.85
N LEU A 33 11.18 -12.57 6.84
CA LEU A 33 11.87 -11.28 6.83
C LEU A 33 12.68 -11.07 8.12
N THR A 34 12.16 -11.49 9.27
CA THR A 34 12.83 -11.41 10.57
C THR A 34 14.11 -12.24 10.57
N ASN A 35 14.05 -13.47 10.05
CA ASN A 35 15.21 -14.35 9.93
C ASN A 35 16.27 -13.76 8.99
N SER A 36 15.86 -13.24 7.84
CA SER A 36 16.76 -12.55 6.92
C SER A 36 17.44 -11.33 7.54
N ILE A 37 16.70 -10.52 8.32
CA ILE A 37 17.26 -9.34 9.01
C ILE A 37 18.19 -9.76 10.14
N ARG A 38 17.93 -10.87 10.83
CA ARG A 38 18.82 -11.39 11.87
C ARG A 38 20.17 -11.84 11.31
N GLU A 39 20.19 -12.40 10.09
CA GLU A 39 21.40 -12.89 9.44
C GLU A 39 22.20 -11.79 8.73
N ARG A 40 21.52 -10.85 8.07
CA ARG A 40 22.14 -9.92 7.11
C ARG A 40 21.95 -8.45 7.49
N GLY A 41 21.22 -8.16 8.55
CA GLY A 41 20.81 -6.80 8.89
C GLY A 41 19.76 -6.23 7.91
N ILE A 42 19.48 -4.95 8.04
CA ILE A 42 18.58 -4.23 7.13
C ILE A 42 19.37 -3.70 5.93
N ILE A 43 19.23 -4.33 4.77
CA ILE A 43 19.92 -3.92 3.53
C ILE A 43 19.30 -2.64 2.96
N GLN A 44 17.96 -2.52 2.98
CA GLN A 44 17.27 -1.34 2.48
C GLN A 44 16.80 -0.47 3.66
N PRO A 45 17.32 0.78 3.81
CA PRO A 45 16.99 1.64 4.94
C PRO A 45 15.50 1.94 5.07
N ILE A 46 15.07 2.28 6.28
CA ILE A 46 13.73 2.77 6.59
C ILE A 46 13.67 4.26 6.26
N ILE A 47 12.57 4.72 5.66
CA ILE A 47 12.40 6.13 5.30
C ILE A 47 11.63 6.82 6.44
N VAL A 48 12.22 7.87 6.98
CA VAL A 48 11.67 8.64 8.10
C VAL A 48 11.73 10.15 7.83
N ARG A 49 10.96 10.91 8.59
CA ARG A 49 11.04 12.37 8.67
C ARG A 49 11.05 12.83 10.12
N PRO A 50 11.51 14.06 10.41
CA PRO A 50 11.28 14.67 11.72
C PRO A 50 9.77 14.73 12.01
N SER A 51 9.38 14.41 13.24
CA SER A 51 7.98 14.53 13.67
C SER A 51 7.58 16.00 13.71
N SER A 52 6.33 16.30 13.33
CA SER A 52 5.74 17.64 13.51
C SER A 52 5.15 17.85 14.89
N ASP A 53 4.84 16.76 15.59
CA ASP A 53 4.08 16.76 16.84
C ASP A 53 4.98 16.58 18.08
N GLU A 54 6.20 16.04 17.90
CA GLU A 54 7.13 15.76 18.98
C GLU A 54 8.56 16.09 18.55
N ASP A 55 9.19 17.04 19.26
CA ASP A 55 10.61 17.38 19.06
C ASP A 55 11.50 16.16 19.34
N ASP A 56 12.55 15.99 18.54
CA ASP A 56 13.53 14.88 18.60
C ASP A 56 13.02 13.48 18.25
N LYS A 57 11.76 13.30 17.79
CA LYS A 57 11.27 12.02 17.30
C LYS A 57 11.18 11.97 15.78
N LEU A 58 11.33 10.76 15.24
CA LEU A 58 11.23 10.50 13.82
C LEU A 58 9.92 9.77 13.52
N GLU A 59 9.19 10.26 12.52
CA GLU A 59 7.99 9.62 12.00
C GLU A 59 8.33 8.78 10.77
N MET A 60 7.86 7.54 10.76
CA MET A 60 8.11 6.61 9.65
C MET A 60 7.20 6.91 8.46
N ILE A 61 7.80 7.11 7.29
CA ILE A 61 7.10 7.27 6.02
C ILE A 61 6.89 5.91 5.35
N ALA A 62 7.96 5.10 5.24
CA ALA A 62 7.93 3.78 4.62
C ALA A 62 8.89 2.81 5.30
N GLY A 63 8.57 1.51 5.28
CA GLY A 63 9.40 0.45 5.85
C GLY A 63 8.85 -0.20 7.12
N GLU A 64 7.54 -0.10 7.40
CA GLU A 64 6.89 -0.66 8.61
C GLU A 64 7.22 -2.13 8.84
N ARG A 65 7.17 -2.97 7.80
CA ARG A 65 7.52 -4.40 7.92
C ARG A 65 8.96 -4.64 8.35
N ARG A 66 9.91 -3.87 7.75
CA ARG A 66 11.34 -3.95 8.09
C ARG A 66 11.58 -3.55 9.54
N TRP A 67 10.87 -2.53 10.00
CA TRP A 67 10.96 -2.07 11.37
C TRP A 67 10.38 -3.12 12.35
N GLN A 68 9.21 -3.70 12.07
CA GLN A 68 8.64 -4.77 12.90
C GLN A 68 9.55 -6.00 12.92
N ALA A 69 10.04 -6.43 11.75
CA ALA A 69 10.97 -7.54 11.66
C ALA A 69 12.28 -7.28 12.41
N ALA A 70 12.78 -6.04 12.40
CA ALA A 70 13.96 -5.63 13.19
C ALA A 70 13.71 -5.73 14.70
N GLN A 71 12.52 -5.34 15.17
CA GLN A 71 12.13 -5.54 16.57
C GLN A 71 12.11 -7.02 16.97
N TYR A 72 11.49 -7.88 16.13
CA TYR A 72 11.48 -9.33 16.37
C TYR A 72 12.86 -9.97 16.24
N ALA A 73 13.75 -9.39 15.44
CA ALA A 73 15.16 -9.80 15.34
C ALA A 73 16.01 -9.37 16.54
N GLY A 74 15.49 -8.47 17.41
CA GLY A 74 16.20 -7.98 18.59
C GLY A 74 17.21 -6.87 18.29
N LEU A 75 17.12 -6.19 17.15
CA LEU A 75 17.98 -5.05 16.83
C LEU A 75 17.59 -3.84 17.71
N HIS A 76 18.59 -3.08 18.15
CA HIS A 76 18.38 -1.85 18.92
C HIS A 76 18.36 -0.61 18.01
N GLU A 77 19.08 -0.66 16.90
CA GLU A 77 19.24 0.42 15.93
C GLU A 77 18.94 -0.08 14.51
N VAL A 78 18.40 0.79 13.68
CA VAL A 78 18.05 0.49 12.29
C VAL A 78 18.54 1.60 11.38
N PRO A 79 19.08 1.27 10.19
CA PRO A 79 19.50 2.27 9.23
C PRO A 79 18.29 3.02 8.68
N VAL A 80 18.37 4.36 8.67
CA VAL A 80 17.29 5.23 8.20
C VAL A 80 17.80 6.25 7.19
N VAL A 81 16.88 6.67 6.31
CA VAL A 81 17.05 7.84 5.44
C VAL A 81 16.09 8.91 5.93
N VAL A 82 16.63 10.01 6.44
CA VAL A 82 15.82 11.14 6.90
C VAL A 82 15.48 12.04 5.72
N ILE A 83 14.18 12.23 5.46
CA ILE A 83 13.66 13.09 4.40
C ILE A 83 12.88 14.25 5.03
N ASN A 84 13.29 15.49 4.73
CA ASN A 84 12.53 16.68 5.10
C ASN A 84 11.44 16.94 4.06
N VAL A 85 10.26 16.39 4.27
CA VAL A 85 9.06 16.61 3.46
C VAL A 85 7.91 17.02 4.37
N ASP A 86 7.04 17.87 3.85
CA ASP A 86 5.79 18.24 4.54
C ASP A 86 4.84 17.03 4.67
N ASN A 87 3.82 17.18 5.51
CA ASN A 87 2.86 16.10 5.80
C ASN A 87 2.20 15.57 4.52
N LEU A 88 1.88 16.47 3.61
CA LEU A 88 1.18 16.12 2.37
C LEU A 88 2.08 15.29 1.45
N LYS A 89 3.33 15.70 1.24
CA LYS A 89 4.30 14.94 0.42
C LYS A 89 4.67 13.62 1.05
N SER A 90 4.75 13.56 2.38
CA SER A 90 5.01 12.32 3.11
C SER A 90 3.89 11.29 2.87
N LEU A 91 2.64 11.73 2.94
CA LEU A 91 1.48 10.91 2.65
C LEU A 91 1.45 10.46 1.18
N GLU A 92 1.76 11.38 0.25
CA GLU A 92 1.89 11.09 -1.18
C GLU A 92 2.91 9.97 -1.43
N PHE A 93 4.11 10.07 -0.88
CA PHE A 93 5.14 9.03 -1.00
C PHE A 93 4.70 7.69 -0.42
N ALA A 94 4.04 7.69 0.74
CA ALA A 94 3.55 6.47 1.37
C ALA A 94 2.49 5.75 0.53
N ILE A 95 1.56 6.50 -0.08
CA ILE A 95 0.52 5.95 -0.95
C ILE A 95 1.15 5.40 -2.23
N VAL A 96 2.06 6.15 -2.85
CA VAL A 96 2.71 5.74 -4.10
C VAL A 96 3.56 4.50 -3.91
N GLU A 97 4.37 4.45 -2.85
CA GLU A 97 5.17 3.26 -2.52
C GLU A 97 4.28 2.03 -2.37
N ASN A 98 3.15 2.18 -1.66
CA ASN A 98 2.20 1.09 -1.48
C ASN A 98 1.55 0.66 -2.80
N VAL A 99 1.12 1.62 -3.64
CA VAL A 99 0.45 1.33 -4.93
C VAL A 99 1.41 0.74 -5.97
N GLN A 100 2.71 1.01 -5.90
CA GLN A 100 3.72 0.45 -6.81
C GLN A 100 4.14 -0.99 -6.46
N ARG A 101 3.59 -1.58 -5.41
CA ARG A 101 3.87 -2.98 -5.07
C ARG A 101 3.27 -3.91 -6.11
N LYS A 102 3.97 -5.03 -6.36
CA LYS A 102 3.56 -6.04 -7.36
C LYS A 102 2.48 -7.01 -6.85
N ASP A 103 2.26 -7.05 -5.54
CA ASP A 103 1.42 -8.01 -4.83
C ASP A 103 0.06 -7.43 -4.37
N LEU A 104 -0.34 -6.28 -4.92
CA LEU A 104 -1.63 -5.69 -4.60
C LEU A 104 -2.79 -6.41 -5.28
N ASN A 105 -3.88 -6.60 -4.54
CA ASN A 105 -5.12 -7.00 -5.18
C ASN A 105 -5.76 -5.81 -5.94
N PRO A 106 -6.65 -6.06 -6.91
CA PRO A 106 -7.26 -4.99 -7.72
C PRO A 106 -8.07 -3.96 -6.92
N ILE A 107 -8.57 -4.31 -5.76
CA ILE A 107 -9.33 -3.42 -4.87
C ILE A 107 -8.38 -2.51 -4.09
N GLU A 108 -7.31 -3.05 -3.52
CA GLU A 108 -6.27 -2.24 -2.84
C GLU A 108 -5.62 -1.24 -3.81
N GLU A 109 -5.37 -1.66 -5.05
CA GLU A 109 -4.86 -0.78 -6.10
C GLU A 109 -5.84 0.37 -6.39
N ALA A 110 -7.14 0.07 -6.51
CA ALA A 110 -8.19 1.05 -6.74
C ALA A 110 -8.36 2.03 -5.57
N GLU A 111 -8.29 1.54 -4.33
CA GLU A 111 -8.32 2.36 -3.11
C GLU A 111 -7.13 3.32 -3.05
N GLY A 112 -5.93 2.85 -3.40
CA GLY A 112 -4.74 3.69 -3.49
C GLY A 112 -4.90 4.83 -4.50
N TYR A 113 -5.46 4.54 -5.68
CA TYR A 113 -5.75 5.58 -6.69
C TYR A 113 -6.82 6.56 -6.20
N LYS A 114 -7.87 6.07 -5.56
CA LYS A 114 -8.91 6.91 -4.98
C LYS A 114 -8.35 7.87 -3.94
N ARG A 115 -7.48 7.39 -3.05
CA ARG A 115 -6.82 8.23 -2.04
C ARG A 115 -5.96 9.32 -2.67
N LEU A 116 -5.21 9.03 -3.74
CA LEU A 116 -4.43 10.05 -4.46
C LEU A 116 -5.34 11.14 -5.06
N ILE A 117 -6.52 10.78 -5.54
CA ILE A 117 -7.50 11.74 -6.08
C ILE A 117 -8.12 12.58 -4.95
N ASP A 118 -8.61 11.93 -3.89
CA ASP A 118 -9.40 12.57 -2.84
C ASP A 118 -8.51 13.45 -1.92
N GLU A 119 -7.32 12.95 -1.53
CA GLU A 119 -6.44 13.64 -0.57
C GLU A 119 -5.54 14.70 -1.22
N PHE A 120 -5.18 14.53 -2.50
CA PHE A 120 -4.27 15.44 -3.22
C PHE A 120 -4.94 16.22 -4.35
N SER A 121 -6.25 16.04 -4.56
CA SER A 121 -6.99 16.65 -5.67
C SER A 121 -6.35 16.38 -7.05
N TYR A 122 -5.80 15.17 -7.21
CA TYR A 122 -5.22 14.75 -8.48
C TYR A 122 -6.33 14.31 -9.43
N ASP A 123 -6.22 14.70 -10.69
CA ASP A 123 -7.04 14.11 -11.74
C ASP A 123 -6.48 12.72 -12.16
N GLN A 124 -7.29 11.93 -12.84
CA GLN A 124 -6.89 10.59 -13.30
C GLN A 124 -5.68 10.62 -14.25
N HIS A 125 -5.47 11.73 -14.97
CA HIS A 125 -4.34 11.88 -15.86
C HIS A 125 -3.03 12.10 -15.08
N LYS A 126 -3.07 12.91 -14.03
CA LYS A 126 -1.93 13.13 -13.14
C LYS A 126 -1.58 11.84 -12.40
N VAL A 127 -2.57 11.11 -11.86
CA VAL A 127 -2.35 9.80 -11.24
C VAL A 127 -1.72 8.82 -12.23
N SER A 128 -2.21 8.76 -13.48
CA SER A 128 -1.68 7.86 -14.50
C SER A 128 -0.21 8.13 -14.82
N LYS A 129 0.17 9.39 -14.98
CA LYS A 129 1.58 9.79 -15.18
C LYS A 129 2.46 9.46 -13.98
N PHE A 130 1.94 9.70 -12.78
CA PHE A 130 2.67 9.53 -11.53
C PHE A 130 2.96 8.06 -11.22
N ILE A 131 1.99 7.19 -11.47
CA ILE A 131 2.10 5.74 -11.25
C ILE A 131 2.74 5.02 -12.44
N GLY A 132 2.75 5.61 -13.63
CA GLY A 132 3.24 4.96 -14.87
C GLY A 132 2.24 3.97 -15.49
N LYS A 133 0.93 4.12 -15.21
CA LYS A 133 -0.14 3.31 -15.80
C LYS A 133 -0.98 4.13 -16.78
N SER A 134 -1.73 3.48 -17.68
CA SER A 134 -2.62 4.20 -18.57
C SER A 134 -3.80 4.82 -17.82
N ARG A 135 -4.32 5.96 -18.30
CA ARG A 135 -5.55 6.58 -17.75
C ARG A 135 -6.73 5.59 -17.76
N ALA A 136 -6.83 4.79 -18.82
CA ALA A 136 -7.88 3.77 -18.94
C ALA A 136 -7.76 2.70 -17.84
N HIS A 137 -6.54 2.30 -17.46
CA HIS A 137 -6.30 1.38 -16.35
C HIS A 137 -6.80 2.00 -15.04
N ILE A 138 -6.38 3.23 -14.71
CA ILE A 138 -6.81 3.96 -13.49
C ILE A 138 -8.35 4.05 -13.43
N SER A 139 -8.99 4.48 -14.53
CA SER A 139 -10.45 4.60 -14.60
C SER A 139 -11.15 3.26 -14.37
N ASN A 140 -10.65 2.17 -14.96
CA ASN A 140 -11.20 0.83 -14.78
C ASN A 140 -11.04 0.33 -13.34
N CYS A 141 -9.90 0.57 -12.69
CA CYS A 141 -9.72 0.22 -11.29
C CYS A 141 -10.67 0.99 -10.38
N LEU A 142 -10.79 2.31 -10.56
CA LEU A 142 -11.70 3.15 -9.76
C LEU A 142 -13.16 2.68 -9.87
N ARG A 143 -13.59 2.23 -11.06
CA ARG A 143 -14.94 1.69 -11.25
C ARG A 143 -15.20 0.42 -10.46
N LEU A 144 -14.18 -0.36 -10.10
CA LEU A 144 -14.38 -1.55 -9.26
C LEU A 144 -14.90 -1.20 -7.87
N LEU A 145 -14.56 -0.02 -7.34
CA LEU A 145 -15.03 0.45 -6.04
C LEU A 145 -16.52 0.80 -6.00
N SER A 146 -17.17 0.88 -7.16
CA SER A 146 -18.64 1.05 -7.24
C SER A 146 -19.42 -0.26 -7.21
N LEU A 147 -18.73 -1.40 -7.16
CA LEU A 147 -19.39 -2.71 -7.05
C LEU A 147 -19.94 -2.93 -5.63
N PRO A 148 -21.02 -3.71 -5.48
CA PRO A 148 -21.51 -4.16 -4.18
C PRO A 148 -20.44 -4.89 -3.37
N GLN A 149 -20.49 -4.74 -2.04
CA GLN A 149 -19.50 -5.31 -1.11
C GLN A 149 -19.30 -6.82 -1.27
N GLU A 150 -20.38 -7.59 -1.53
CA GLU A 150 -20.31 -9.03 -1.78
C GLU A 150 -19.42 -9.39 -2.98
N ILE A 151 -19.40 -8.55 -4.03
CA ILE A 151 -18.56 -8.77 -5.21
C ILE A 151 -17.13 -8.38 -4.92
N ILE A 152 -16.91 -7.30 -4.16
CA ILE A 152 -15.57 -6.87 -3.71
C ILE A 152 -14.90 -7.99 -2.91
N GLU A 153 -15.61 -8.61 -2.00
CA GLU A 153 -15.12 -9.75 -1.22
C GLU A 153 -14.68 -10.93 -2.10
N LEU A 154 -15.48 -11.27 -3.12
CA LEU A 154 -15.12 -12.32 -4.09
C LEU A 154 -13.87 -11.98 -4.91
N ILE A 155 -13.59 -10.70 -5.14
CA ILE A 155 -12.36 -10.26 -5.82
C ILE A 155 -11.16 -10.37 -4.87
N ILE A 156 -11.32 -9.96 -3.61
CA ILE A 156 -10.27 -10.04 -2.58
C ILE A 156 -9.90 -11.50 -2.30
N GLU A 157 -10.88 -12.40 -2.30
CA GLU A 157 -10.68 -13.84 -2.12
C GLU A 157 -10.19 -14.56 -3.40
N GLU A 158 -9.88 -13.81 -4.46
CA GLU A 158 -9.45 -14.32 -5.79
C GLU A 158 -10.44 -15.29 -6.47
N LYS A 159 -11.68 -15.38 -5.96
CA LYS A 159 -12.75 -16.18 -6.57
C LYS A 159 -13.32 -15.57 -7.85
N LEU A 160 -13.15 -14.24 -7.99
CA LEU A 160 -13.60 -13.48 -9.15
C LEU A 160 -12.44 -12.66 -9.71
N SER A 161 -12.09 -12.85 -10.99
CA SER A 161 -11.00 -12.07 -11.60
C SER A 161 -11.39 -10.62 -11.89
N GLN A 162 -10.40 -9.74 -12.00
CA GLN A 162 -10.60 -8.33 -12.39
C GLN A 162 -11.34 -8.20 -13.74
N GLY A 163 -11.13 -9.14 -14.66
CA GLY A 163 -11.84 -9.17 -15.96
C GLY A 163 -13.32 -9.37 -15.80
N HIS A 164 -13.76 -10.30 -14.96
CA HIS A 164 -15.18 -10.51 -14.63
C HIS A 164 -15.76 -9.28 -13.92
N ALA A 165 -15.03 -8.73 -12.94
CA ALA A 165 -15.47 -7.57 -12.19
C ALA A 165 -15.75 -6.35 -13.08
N LYS A 166 -14.92 -6.10 -14.09
CA LYS A 166 -15.11 -4.99 -15.05
C LYS A 166 -16.44 -5.06 -15.80
N ILE A 167 -16.90 -6.28 -16.13
CA ILE A 167 -18.17 -6.49 -16.86
C ILE A 167 -19.37 -6.29 -15.92
N LEU A 168 -19.20 -6.60 -14.64
CA LEU A 168 -20.27 -6.50 -13.64
C LEU A 168 -20.57 -5.06 -13.20
N VAL A 169 -19.65 -4.13 -13.44
CA VAL A 169 -19.85 -2.72 -13.07
C VAL A 169 -21.02 -2.11 -13.86
N GLY A 170 -22.01 -1.61 -13.11
CA GLY A 170 -23.19 -0.93 -13.67
C GLY A 170 -24.33 -1.88 -14.08
N LEU A 171 -24.26 -3.17 -13.71
CA LEU A 171 -25.36 -4.11 -13.92
C LEU A 171 -26.24 -4.20 -12.68
N ASP A 172 -27.55 -4.11 -12.84
CA ASP A 172 -28.53 -4.21 -11.74
C ASP A 172 -28.52 -5.60 -11.06
N ASN A 173 -28.18 -6.66 -11.81
CA ASN A 173 -28.14 -8.04 -11.35
C ASN A 173 -26.70 -8.55 -11.14
N ALA A 174 -25.72 -7.66 -10.88
CA ALA A 174 -24.32 -7.99 -10.76
C ALA A 174 -24.04 -9.11 -9.74
N ILE A 175 -24.69 -9.11 -8.58
CA ILE A 175 -24.52 -10.11 -7.52
C ILE A 175 -24.94 -11.52 -8.00
N LEU A 176 -26.08 -11.64 -8.66
CA LEU A 176 -26.56 -12.93 -9.18
C LEU A 176 -25.61 -13.48 -10.25
N LEU A 177 -25.12 -12.59 -11.14
CA LEU A 177 -24.17 -12.97 -12.16
C LEU A 177 -22.81 -13.37 -11.55
N ALA A 178 -22.31 -12.64 -10.56
CA ALA A 178 -21.07 -12.98 -9.85
C ALA A 178 -21.15 -14.39 -9.22
N LYS A 179 -22.23 -14.69 -8.50
CA LYS A 179 -22.47 -16.03 -7.91
C LYS A 179 -22.52 -17.11 -8.98
N LYS A 180 -23.14 -16.84 -10.16
CA LYS A 180 -23.19 -17.78 -11.27
C LYS A 180 -21.84 -18.00 -11.94
N ILE A 181 -21.02 -16.93 -12.08
CA ILE A 181 -19.66 -17.03 -12.61
C ILE A 181 -18.79 -17.91 -11.71
N VAL A 182 -18.83 -17.68 -10.40
CA VAL A 182 -18.05 -18.44 -9.41
C VAL A 182 -18.51 -19.91 -9.39
N SER A 183 -19.82 -20.18 -9.31
CA SER A 183 -20.35 -21.56 -9.21
C SER A 183 -20.09 -22.39 -10.46
N LYS A 184 -20.15 -21.79 -11.65
CA LYS A 184 -19.95 -22.47 -12.94
C LYS A 184 -18.54 -22.33 -13.51
N LYS A 185 -17.64 -21.62 -12.82
CA LYS A 185 -16.26 -21.32 -13.27
C LYS A 185 -16.24 -20.77 -14.71
N LEU A 186 -17.15 -19.84 -15.03
CA LEU A 186 -17.26 -19.26 -16.36
C LEU A 186 -16.03 -18.42 -16.68
N SER A 187 -15.66 -18.36 -17.96
CA SER A 187 -14.63 -17.47 -18.45
C SER A 187 -15.18 -16.10 -18.82
N VAL A 188 -14.30 -15.10 -18.92
CA VAL A 188 -14.66 -13.72 -19.31
C VAL A 188 -15.13 -13.62 -20.77
N ARG A 189 -14.80 -14.61 -21.62
CA ARG A 189 -15.17 -14.67 -23.05
C ARG A 189 -16.33 -15.59 -23.28
#